data_b178d80b29c6ab31db06a4f7a2e03cf0
#
_entry.id   b178d80b29c6ab31db06a4f7a2e03cf0
#
_cell.length_a   1.000
_cell.length_b   1.000
_cell.length_c   1.000
_cell.angle_alpha   90.00
_cell.angle_beta   90.00
_cell.angle_gamma   90.00
#
_symmetry.space_group_name_H-M   'P 1'
#
loop_
_entity.id
_entity.type
_entity.pdbx_description
1 polymer ?
#
loop_
_entity_poly.entity_id
_entity_poly.type
_entity_poly.pdbx_seq_one_letter_code
_entity_poly.pdbx_strand_id
1 'polypeptide(L)'
;FAIHHQSDEMGVARPGEIDFSFLPYAHSFGRMMEYLGLYLGTITAYAEKIDTIVQDLALARPHLMPAVPRIYEKIFAAVQHNRASSSAVARIVFDWSVTVGRKRAEYVNRGAPVPSLLALADRIAHALVFSKIHARLGGRMRIMISGGAPLGREINEFFHAVGLPIYEGYGLTETTPILTSNYPGTVRLGT
;
A
#
# COMPACT_ATOMS: atom_id res chain seq x y z
N PHE A 1 4.38 7.36 -22.25
CA PHE A 1 5.86 7.41 -22.32
C PHE A 1 6.46 7.51 -20.92
N ALA A 2 6.03 8.43 -20.07
CA ALA A 2 6.54 8.59 -18.69
C ALA A 2 6.26 7.37 -17.78
N ILE A 3 5.12 6.72 -17.96
CA ILE A 3 4.70 5.56 -17.17
C ILE A 3 5.63 4.35 -17.39
N HIS A 4 6.11 4.14 -18.60
CA HIS A 4 7.01 3.04 -18.94
C HIS A 4 8.33 3.11 -18.17
N HIS A 5 8.97 4.27 -18.17
CA HIS A 5 10.28 4.44 -17.53
C HIS A 5 10.20 4.29 -16.01
N GLN A 6 9.13 4.80 -15.40
CA GLN A 6 8.91 4.70 -13.96
C GLN A 6 8.53 3.28 -13.51
N SER A 7 7.71 2.55 -14.26
CA SER A 7 7.26 1.22 -13.85
C SER A 7 8.37 0.17 -13.89
N ASP A 8 9.27 0.23 -14.85
CA ASP A 8 10.39 -0.70 -14.95
C ASP A 8 11.46 -0.41 -13.90
N GLU A 9 11.82 0.85 -13.66
CA GLU A 9 12.75 1.25 -12.61
C GLU A 9 12.19 1.05 -11.19
N MET A 10 10.88 1.26 -11.01
CA MET A 10 10.21 1.13 -9.70
C MET A 10 9.87 -0.32 -9.33
N GLY A 11 9.94 -1.26 -10.26
CA GLY A 11 9.52 -2.65 -10.04
C GLY A 11 8.07 -2.74 -9.54
N VAL A 12 7.18 -1.88 -10.08
CA VAL A 12 5.78 -1.73 -9.64
C VAL A 12 5.04 -3.04 -9.73
N ALA A 13 5.17 -3.75 -10.86
CA ALA A 13 4.57 -5.06 -11.03
C ALA A 13 5.40 -5.91 -11.99
N ARG A 14 5.21 -7.23 -11.94
CA ARG A 14 5.86 -8.20 -12.80
C ARG A 14 4.81 -8.96 -13.61
N PRO A 15 5.13 -9.46 -14.80
CA PRO A 15 4.23 -10.32 -15.57
C PRO A 15 3.69 -11.47 -14.70
N GLY A 16 2.37 -11.68 -14.75
CA GLY A 16 1.69 -12.71 -13.96
C GLY A 16 1.39 -12.35 -12.50
N GLU A 17 1.85 -11.20 -11.99
CA GLU A 17 1.37 -10.69 -10.70
C GLU A 17 -0.08 -10.23 -10.79
N ILE A 18 -0.79 -10.28 -9.67
CA ILE A 18 -2.20 -9.89 -9.61
C ILE A 18 -2.29 -8.44 -9.14
N ASP A 19 -2.94 -7.59 -9.93
CA ASP A 19 -3.40 -6.26 -9.52
C ASP A 19 -4.90 -6.31 -9.16
N PHE A 20 -5.30 -5.47 -8.22
CA PHE A 20 -6.68 -5.42 -7.75
C PHE A 20 -7.37 -4.14 -8.17
N SER A 21 -8.40 -4.26 -8.99
CA SER A 21 -9.13 -3.13 -9.59
C SER A 21 -10.56 -3.01 -9.07
N PHE A 22 -10.96 -1.78 -8.75
CA PHE A 22 -12.33 -1.38 -8.44
C PHE A 22 -12.59 0.07 -8.83
N LEU A 23 -11.60 0.73 -9.42
CA LEU A 23 -11.73 2.11 -9.87
C LEU A 23 -12.57 2.18 -11.14
N PRO A 24 -13.45 3.17 -11.27
CA PRO A 24 -14.29 3.31 -12.49
C PRO A 24 -13.42 3.58 -13.73
N TYR A 25 -13.65 2.83 -14.80
CA TYR A 25 -12.98 3.05 -16.11
C TYR A 25 -13.30 4.40 -16.75
N ALA A 26 -14.40 5.01 -16.38
CA ALA A 26 -14.73 6.36 -16.81
C ALA A 26 -13.77 7.42 -16.27
N HIS A 27 -13.12 7.12 -15.13
CA HIS A 27 -12.14 8.00 -14.51
C HIS A 27 -10.72 7.72 -15.05
N SER A 28 -9.97 8.78 -15.36
CA SER A 28 -8.62 8.70 -15.95
C SER A 28 -7.65 7.83 -15.14
N PHE A 29 -7.69 7.91 -13.80
CA PHE A 29 -6.84 7.11 -12.92
C PHE A 29 -7.12 5.60 -13.07
N GLY A 30 -8.38 5.18 -13.01
CA GLY A 30 -8.75 3.76 -13.18
C GLY A 30 -8.35 3.23 -14.55
N ARG A 31 -8.64 4.01 -15.62
CA ARG A 31 -8.29 3.66 -16.99
C ARG A 31 -6.79 3.51 -17.20
N MET A 32 -6.00 4.43 -16.63
CA MET A 32 -4.55 4.37 -16.73
C MET A 32 -3.98 3.14 -16.03
N MET A 33 -4.46 2.82 -14.82
CA MET A 33 -3.99 1.63 -14.09
C MET A 33 -4.31 0.34 -14.86
N GLU A 34 -5.44 0.28 -15.55
CA GLU A 34 -5.80 -0.85 -16.40
C GLU A 34 -4.85 -1.00 -17.60
N TYR A 35 -4.56 0.10 -18.29
CA TYR A 35 -3.59 0.08 -19.39
C TYR A 35 -2.19 -0.27 -18.91
N LEU A 36 -1.80 0.18 -17.72
CA LEU A 36 -0.54 -0.20 -17.11
C LEU A 36 -0.49 -1.71 -16.82
N GLY A 37 -1.58 -2.29 -16.28
CA GLY A 37 -1.70 -3.72 -16.04
C GLY A 37 -1.55 -4.54 -17.34
N LEU A 38 -2.25 -4.16 -18.39
CA LEU A 38 -2.13 -4.78 -19.71
C LEU A 38 -0.69 -4.68 -20.26
N TYR A 39 -0.05 -3.52 -20.10
CA TYR A 39 1.32 -3.31 -20.55
C TYR A 39 2.33 -4.17 -19.79
N LEU A 40 2.19 -4.26 -18.47
CA LEU A 40 3.08 -5.02 -17.59
C LEU A 40 2.80 -6.53 -17.61
N GLY A 41 1.69 -6.95 -18.25
CA GLY A 41 1.28 -8.36 -18.30
C GLY A 41 0.80 -8.87 -16.96
N THR A 42 0.15 -8.04 -16.14
CA THR A 42 -0.47 -8.45 -14.87
C THR A 42 -1.82 -9.14 -15.12
N ILE A 43 -2.32 -9.79 -14.08
CA ILE A 43 -3.66 -10.39 -14.05
C ILE A 43 -4.53 -9.46 -13.22
N THR A 44 -5.54 -8.84 -13.82
CA THR A 44 -6.43 -7.94 -13.08
C THR A 44 -7.55 -8.72 -12.40
N ALA A 45 -7.62 -8.63 -11.07
CA ALA A 45 -8.73 -9.12 -10.27
C ALA A 45 -9.68 -7.97 -9.94
N TYR A 46 -10.95 -8.11 -10.28
CA TYR A 46 -11.97 -7.09 -10.06
C TYR A 46 -12.72 -7.33 -8.76
N ALA A 47 -12.90 -6.26 -7.97
CA ALA A 47 -13.79 -6.32 -6.80
C ALA A 47 -15.24 -6.52 -7.24
N GLU A 48 -15.98 -7.35 -6.54
CA GLU A 48 -17.41 -7.53 -6.79
C GLU A 48 -18.19 -6.26 -6.42
N LYS A 49 -17.91 -5.69 -5.26
CA LYS A 49 -18.54 -4.45 -4.73
C LYS A 49 -17.57 -3.69 -3.83
N ILE A 50 -17.79 -2.39 -3.66
CA ILE A 50 -16.99 -1.54 -2.75
C ILE A 50 -17.08 -2.03 -1.29
N ASP A 51 -18.20 -2.59 -0.88
CA ASP A 51 -18.40 -3.08 0.49
C ASP A 51 -17.67 -4.41 0.76
N THR A 52 -17.42 -5.21 -0.28
CA THR A 52 -16.74 -6.51 -0.20
C THR A 52 -15.23 -6.45 -0.43
N ILE A 53 -14.66 -5.27 -0.71
CA ILE A 53 -13.24 -5.10 -1.08
C ILE A 53 -12.28 -5.90 -0.17
N VAL A 54 -12.48 -5.86 1.16
CA VAL A 54 -11.58 -6.56 2.09
C VAL A 54 -11.69 -8.08 1.96
N GLN A 55 -12.88 -8.60 1.68
CA GLN A 55 -13.13 -10.02 1.44
C GLN A 55 -12.55 -10.44 0.08
N ASP A 56 -12.76 -9.62 -0.94
CA ASP A 56 -12.26 -9.86 -2.29
C ASP A 56 -10.72 -9.80 -2.34
N LEU A 57 -10.09 -8.90 -1.57
CA LEU A 57 -8.62 -8.87 -1.39
C LEU A 57 -8.07 -10.16 -0.79
N ALA A 58 -8.76 -10.71 0.21
CA ALA A 58 -8.34 -11.98 0.83
C ALA A 58 -8.45 -13.16 -0.13
N LEU A 59 -9.41 -13.15 -1.05
CA LEU A 59 -9.63 -14.17 -2.09
C LEU A 59 -8.63 -14.01 -3.24
N ALA A 60 -8.54 -12.81 -3.81
CA ALA A 60 -7.71 -12.51 -4.97
C ALA A 60 -6.20 -12.56 -4.65
N ARG A 61 -5.82 -12.25 -3.39
CA ARG A 61 -4.43 -12.21 -2.92
C ARG A 61 -3.52 -11.38 -3.83
N PRO A 62 -3.85 -10.12 -4.09
CA PRO A 62 -3.13 -9.31 -5.05
C PRO A 62 -1.75 -8.88 -4.54
N HIS A 63 -0.90 -8.47 -5.49
CA HIS A 63 0.43 -7.92 -5.24
C HIS A 63 0.42 -6.39 -5.28
N LEU A 64 -0.52 -5.82 -6.03
CA LEU A 64 -0.66 -4.38 -6.28
C LEU A 64 -2.11 -3.95 -6.10
N MET A 65 -2.34 -2.78 -5.49
CA MET A 65 -3.67 -2.18 -5.35
C MET A 65 -3.61 -0.66 -5.57
N PRO A 66 -4.09 -0.16 -6.70
CA PRO A 66 -4.41 1.26 -6.86
C PRO A 66 -5.76 1.58 -6.19
N ALA A 67 -5.80 2.64 -5.39
CA ALA A 67 -7.02 3.04 -4.71
C ALA A 67 -7.08 4.55 -4.45
N VAL A 68 -8.26 5.04 -4.12
CA VAL A 68 -8.46 6.38 -3.56
C VAL A 68 -8.24 6.35 -2.05
N PRO A 69 -7.87 7.49 -1.40
CA PRO A 69 -7.59 7.58 0.04
C PRO A 69 -8.64 6.93 0.93
N ARG A 70 -9.92 7.07 0.58
CA ARG A 70 -11.06 6.55 1.35
C ARG A 70 -10.97 5.06 1.66
N ILE A 71 -10.39 4.27 0.77
CA ILE A 71 -10.22 2.83 0.99
C ILE A 71 -9.14 2.57 2.05
N TYR A 72 -8.02 3.27 1.98
CA TYR A 72 -6.96 3.17 2.98
C TYR A 72 -7.40 3.65 4.35
N GLU A 73 -8.19 4.72 4.41
CA GLU A 73 -8.83 5.21 5.64
C GLU A 73 -9.73 4.12 6.26
N LYS A 74 -10.56 3.46 5.45
CA LYS A 74 -11.45 2.37 5.90
C LYS A 74 -10.64 1.19 6.45
N ILE A 75 -9.57 0.78 5.78
CA ILE A 75 -8.68 -0.29 6.24
C ILE A 75 -7.98 0.12 7.55
N PHE A 76 -7.43 1.33 7.62
CA PHE A 76 -6.80 1.86 8.82
C PHE A 76 -7.77 1.91 10.01
N ALA A 77 -8.97 2.44 9.82
CA ALA A 77 -10.02 2.50 10.84
C ALA A 77 -10.38 1.10 11.37
N ALA A 78 -10.48 0.10 10.49
CA ALA A 78 -10.74 -1.29 10.89
C ALA A 78 -9.59 -1.87 11.74
N VAL A 79 -8.33 -1.56 11.42
CA VAL A 79 -7.18 -1.97 12.22
C VAL A 79 -7.19 -1.29 13.59
N GLN A 80 -7.47 0.01 13.66
CA GLN A 80 -7.57 0.76 14.92
C GLN A 80 -8.72 0.27 15.80
N HIS A 81 -9.86 -0.05 15.21
CA HIS A 81 -10.99 -0.65 15.94
C HIS A 81 -10.61 -1.99 16.57
N ASN A 82 -9.95 -2.88 15.83
CA ASN A 82 -9.46 -4.16 16.34
C ASN A 82 -8.41 -3.98 17.45
N ARG A 83 -7.52 -2.98 17.31
CA ARG A 83 -6.57 -2.61 18.37
C ARG A 83 -7.32 -2.16 19.64
N ALA A 84 -8.30 -1.28 19.52
CA ALA A 84 -9.06 -0.76 20.66
C ALA A 84 -9.81 -1.85 21.43
N SER A 85 -10.34 -2.85 20.72
CA SER A 85 -11.07 -4.00 21.32
C SER A 85 -10.14 -5.12 21.82
N SER A 86 -8.82 -4.99 21.66
CA SER A 86 -7.85 -5.99 22.10
C SER A 86 -7.52 -5.86 23.60
N SER A 87 -6.88 -6.91 24.17
CA SER A 87 -6.37 -6.87 25.55
C SER A 87 -5.27 -5.79 25.73
N ALA A 88 -5.04 -5.35 26.97
CA ALA A 88 -4.01 -4.37 27.27
C ALA A 88 -2.61 -4.79 26.76
N VAL A 89 -2.25 -6.07 26.96
CA VAL A 89 -0.98 -6.62 26.46
C VAL A 89 -0.90 -6.57 24.95
N ALA A 90 -1.97 -6.97 24.25
CA ALA A 90 -2.00 -6.93 22.79
C ALA A 90 -1.86 -5.50 22.25
N ARG A 91 -2.44 -4.50 22.92
CA ARG A 91 -2.27 -3.08 22.56
C ARG A 91 -0.81 -2.61 22.73
N ILE A 92 -0.18 -2.97 23.84
CA ILE A 92 1.25 -2.63 24.07
C ILE A 92 2.14 -3.24 22.99
N VAL A 93 1.92 -4.51 22.65
CA VAL A 93 2.67 -5.20 21.59
C VAL A 93 2.42 -4.56 20.23
N PHE A 94 1.17 -4.18 19.93
CA PHE A 94 0.83 -3.49 18.69
C PHE A 94 1.55 -2.13 18.59
N ASP A 95 1.49 -1.31 19.64
CA ASP A 95 2.09 0.03 19.66
C ASP A 95 3.61 -0.02 19.57
N TRP A 96 4.23 -0.99 20.27
CA TRP A 96 5.66 -1.27 20.12
C TRP A 96 6.01 -1.67 18.68
N SER A 97 5.24 -2.59 18.09
CA SER A 97 5.46 -3.05 16.72
C SER A 97 5.39 -1.89 15.72
N VAL A 98 4.36 -1.04 15.82
CA VAL A 98 4.22 0.15 14.95
C VAL A 98 5.39 1.12 15.14
N THR A 99 5.87 1.31 16.38
CA THR A 99 7.05 2.15 16.66
C THR A 99 8.31 1.61 15.98
N VAL A 100 8.55 0.30 16.07
CA VAL A 100 9.65 -0.38 15.38
C VAL A 100 9.53 -0.23 13.88
N GLY A 101 8.34 -0.49 13.34
CA GLY A 101 8.08 -0.38 11.90
C GLY A 101 8.26 1.05 11.36
N ARG A 102 7.84 2.09 12.10
CA ARG A 102 8.09 3.50 11.73
C ARG A 102 9.59 3.79 11.61
N LYS A 103 10.38 3.38 12.59
CA LYS A 103 11.84 3.55 12.55
C LYS A 103 12.45 2.82 11.35
N ARG A 104 12.02 1.59 11.07
CA ARG A 104 12.50 0.87 9.89
C ARG A 104 12.11 1.59 8.60
N ALA A 105 10.87 2.06 8.49
CA ALA A 105 10.37 2.77 7.32
C ALA A 105 11.18 4.04 6.99
N GLU A 106 11.69 4.76 8.01
CA GLU A 106 12.56 5.92 7.80
C GLU A 106 13.83 5.56 7.02
N TYR A 107 14.47 4.43 7.33
CA TYR A 107 15.64 3.95 6.59
C TYR A 107 15.27 3.52 5.18
N VAL A 108 14.21 2.72 5.04
CA VAL A 108 13.75 2.21 3.74
C VAL A 108 13.35 3.34 2.80
N ASN A 109 12.60 4.33 3.31
CA ASN A 109 12.13 5.46 2.51
C ASN A 109 13.26 6.38 2.02
N ARG A 110 14.42 6.35 2.68
CA ARG A 110 15.65 7.08 2.29
C ARG A 110 16.62 6.21 1.47
N GLY A 111 16.27 4.96 1.17
CA GLY A 111 17.19 4.02 0.53
C GLY A 111 18.41 3.65 1.39
N ALA A 112 18.32 3.86 2.72
CA ALA A 112 19.43 3.59 3.64
C ALA A 112 19.37 2.16 4.22
N PRO A 113 20.53 1.54 4.54
CA PRO A 113 20.55 0.22 5.15
C PRO A 113 19.94 0.25 6.57
N VAL A 114 19.08 -0.72 6.85
CA VAL A 114 18.44 -0.86 8.17
C VAL A 114 19.42 -1.49 9.15
N PRO A 115 19.67 -0.89 10.34
CA PRO A 115 20.55 -1.48 11.37
C PRO A 115 20.09 -2.89 11.79
N SER A 116 21.05 -3.80 12.03
CA SER A 116 20.77 -5.22 12.28
C SER A 116 19.82 -5.47 13.46
N LEU A 117 20.00 -4.73 14.57
CA LEU A 117 19.11 -4.83 15.73
C LEU A 117 17.68 -4.37 15.41
N LEU A 118 17.53 -3.30 14.61
CA LEU A 118 16.23 -2.83 14.18
C LEU A 118 15.57 -3.84 13.21
N ALA A 119 16.34 -4.44 12.33
CA ALA A 119 15.85 -5.49 11.43
C ALA A 119 15.37 -6.74 12.20
N LEU A 120 16.06 -7.12 13.28
CA LEU A 120 15.62 -8.20 14.16
C LEU A 120 14.32 -7.85 14.89
N ALA A 121 14.24 -6.65 15.46
CA ALA A 121 13.02 -6.16 16.12
C ALA A 121 11.83 -6.10 15.13
N ASP A 122 12.06 -5.67 13.89
CA ASP A 122 11.03 -5.63 12.84
C ASP A 122 10.54 -7.05 12.46
N ARG A 123 11.42 -8.04 12.39
CA ARG A 123 11.01 -9.45 12.17
C ARG A 123 10.09 -9.95 13.29
N ILE A 124 10.38 -9.61 14.55
CA ILE A 124 9.53 -9.95 15.70
C ILE A 124 8.18 -9.22 15.60
N ALA A 125 8.19 -7.91 15.32
CA ALA A 125 6.99 -7.12 15.11
C ALA A 125 6.12 -7.68 13.97
N HIS A 126 6.75 -8.08 12.87
CA HIS A 126 6.07 -8.71 11.75
C HIS A 126 5.41 -10.03 12.17
N ALA A 127 6.12 -10.92 12.85
CA ALA A 127 5.58 -12.21 13.29
C ALA A 127 4.40 -12.06 14.26
N LEU A 128 4.45 -11.09 15.18
CA LEU A 128 3.43 -10.90 16.21
C LEU A 128 2.21 -10.11 15.72
N VAL A 129 2.41 -9.10 14.85
CA VAL A 129 1.37 -8.13 14.50
C VAL A 129 1.18 -8.00 12.99
N PHE A 130 2.25 -7.67 12.23
CA PHE A 130 2.09 -7.25 10.83
C PHE A 130 1.63 -8.39 9.92
N SER A 131 2.04 -9.63 10.18
CA SER A 131 1.58 -10.81 9.44
C SER A 131 0.06 -10.95 9.42
N LYS A 132 -0.61 -10.58 10.50
CA LYS A 132 -2.08 -10.61 10.59
C LYS A 132 -2.74 -9.53 9.74
N ILE A 133 -2.11 -8.34 9.65
CA ILE A 133 -2.57 -7.25 8.79
C ILE A 133 -2.36 -7.64 7.32
N HIS A 134 -1.17 -8.15 6.98
CA HIS A 134 -0.87 -8.65 5.64
C HIS A 134 -1.83 -9.75 5.20
N ALA A 135 -2.11 -10.72 6.06
CA ALA A 135 -3.01 -11.84 5.77
C ALA A 135 -4.43 -11.37 5.39
N ARG A 136 -4.94 -10.30 6.03
CA ARG A 136 -6.24 -9.71 5.71
C ARG A 136 -6.30 -9.05 4.33
N LEU A 137 -5.15 -8.64 3.81
CA LEU A 137 -5.00 -8.06 2.46
C LEU A 137 -4.51 -9.11 1.45
N GLY A 138 -4.67 -10.40 1.74
CA GLY A 138 -4.31 -11.51 0.87
C GLY A 138 -2.87 -12.03 1.02
N GLY A 139 -2.04 -11.40 1.85
CA GLY A 139 -0.69 -11.87 2.21
C GLY A 139 0.40 -11.69 1.15
N ARG A 140 0.06 -11.21 -0.06
CA ARG A 140 1.03 -10.96 -1.16
C ARG A 140 1.18 -9.49 -1.50
N MET A 141 0.35 -8.62 -0.90
CA MET A 141 0.38 -7.18 -1.15
C MET A 141 1.76 -6.60 -0.86
N ARG A 142 2.35 -5.91 -1.81
CA ARG A 142 3.65 -5.27 -1.68
C ARG A 142 3.69 -3.82 -2.12
N ILE A 143 2.77 -3.39 -2.98
CA ILE A 143 2.66 -2.01 -3.44
C ILE A 143 1.20 -1.57 -3.41
N MET A 144 0.98 -0.41 -2.83
CA MET A 144 -0.30 0.29 -2.89
C MET A 144 -0.08 1.68 -3.48
N ILE A 145 -1.01 2.12 -4.33
CA ILE A 145 -0.94 3.42 -5.00
C ILE A 145 -2.16 4.23 -4.61
N SER A 146 -1.94 5.43 -4.08
CA SER A 146 -3.01 6.36 -3.74
C SER A 146 -3.05 7.53 -4.71
N GLY A 147 -4.23 7.85 -5.24
CA GLY A 147 -4.40 8.98 -6.14
C GLY A 147 -5.82 9.57 -6.09
N GLY A 148 -6.01 10.71 -6.75
CA GLY A 148 -7.29 11.39 -6.85
C GLY A 148 -7.63 12.33 -5.68
N ALA A 149 -6.98 12.20 -4.52
CA ALA A 149 -7.07 13.10 -3.38
C ALA A 149 -5.86 12.91 -2.45
N PRO A 150 -5.53 13.86 -1.57
CA PRO A 150 -4.47 13.71 -0.58
C PRO A 150 -4.79 12.59 0.42
N LEU A 151 -3.79 11.76 0.73
CA LEU A 151 -3.88 10.78 1.80
C LEU A 151 -3.39 11.40 3.11
N GLY A 152 -4.10 11.18 4.21
CA GLY A 152 -3.67 11.65 5.53
C GLY A 152 -2.30 11.10 5.91
N ARG A 153 -1.39 11.98 6.33
CA ARG A 153 0.00 11.62 6.67
C ARG A 153 0.10 10.49 7.68
N GLU A 154 -0.72 10.51 8.73
CA GLU A 154 -0.73 9.46 9.76
C GLU A 154 -1.05 8.09 9.17
N ILE A 155 -1.99 8.03 8.23
CA ILE A 155 -2.40 6.78 7.57
C ILE A 155 -1.25 6.27 6.71
N ASN A 156 -0.64 7.15 5.93
CA ASN A 156 0.48 6.77 5.07
C ASN A 156 1.68 6.28 5.90
N GLU A 157 2.06 7.00 6.96
CA GLU A 157 3.11 6.58 7.91
C GLU A 157 2.81 5.20 8.53
N PHE A 158 1.55 4.95 8.90
CA PHE A 158 1.13 3.66 9.44
C PHE A 158 1.36 2.52 8.43
N PHE A 159 0.90 2.70 7.19
CA PHE A 159 1.06 1.66 6.17
C PHE A 159 2.53 1.41 5.83
N HIS A 160 3.36 2.43 5.75
CA HIS A 160 4.81 2.27 5.61
C HIS A 160 5.42 1.52 6.82
N ALA A 161 4.98 1.81 8.04
CA ALA A 161 5.44 1.13 9.25
C ALA A 161 5.12 -0.36 9.24
N VAL A 162 3.91 -0.75 8.81
CA VAL A 162 3.53 -2.17 8.77
C VAL A 162 4.10 -2.92 7.55
N GLY A 163 4.90 -2.27 6.71
CA GLY A 163 5.54 -2.89 5.55
C GLY A 163 4.63 -3.04 4.33
N LEU A 164 3.59 -2.21 4.26
CA LEU A 164 2.63 -2.10 3.14
C LEU A 164 2.68 -0.67 2.59
N PRO A 165 3.76 -0.27 1.89
CA PRO A 165 3.95 1.12 1.49
C PRO A 165 2.85 1.59 0.52
N ILE A 166 2.32 2.81 0.78
CA ILE A 166 1.43 3.51 -0.11
C ILE A 166 2.22 4.63 -0.80
N TYR A 167 2.27 4.58 -2.11
CA TYR A 167 2.89 5.60 -2.94
C TYR A 167 1.82 6.55 -3.46
N GLU A 168 1.93 7.82 -3.11
CA GLU A 168 0.99 8.83 -3.56
C GLU A 168 1.38 9.32 -4.94
N GLY A 169 0.39 9.40 -5.84
CA GLY A 169 0.49 10.02 -7.14
C GLY A 169 -0.34 11.29 -7.21
N TYR A 170 0.25 12.38 -7.66
CA TYR A 170 -0.44 13.63 -7.95
C TYR A 170 -0.61 13.81 -9.45
N GLY A 171 -1.80 14.23 -9.84
CA GLY A 171 -2.13 14.54 -11.23
C GLY A 171 -3.57 14.98 -11.40
N LEU A 172 -3.89 15.36 -12.63
CA LEU A 172 -5.19 15.85 -13.05
C LEU A 172 -5.67 15.02 -14.25
N THR A 173 -6.97 15.02 -14.52
CA THR A 173 -7.51 14.36 -15.74
C THR A 173 -6.85 14.93 -16.99
N GLU A 174 -6.61 16.25 -17.01
CA GLU A 174 -5.99 16.97 -18.12
C GLU A 174 -4.51 16.62 -18.32
N THR A 175 -3.86 16.02 -17.32
CA THR A 175 -2.43 15.62 -17.39
C THR A 175 -2.22 14.13 -17.65
N THR A 176 -3.26 13.37 -17.91
CA THR A 176 -3.27 11.96 -18.37
C THR A 176 -2.64 10.92 -17.45
N PRO A 177 -3.03 10.70 -16.23
CA PRO A 177 -3.49 11.56 -15.14
C PRO A 177 -2.37 11.87 -14.11
N ILE A 178 -1.12 11.37 -14.28
CA ILE A 178 -0.03 11.48 -13.30
C ILE A 178 1.01 12.50 -13.76
N LEU A 179 1.32 13.47 -12.89
CA LEU A 179 2.44 14.42 -13.03
C LEU A 179 3.64 14.01 -12.18
N THR A 180 3.38 13.62 -10.93
CA THR A 180 4.42 13.23 -9.97
C THR A 180 3.94 12.05 -9.14
N SER A 181 4.87 11.25 -8.68
CA SER A 181 4.57 10.15 -7.77
C SER A 181 5.74 9.88 -6.82
N ASN A 182 5.43 9.46 -5.62
CA ASN A 182 6.41 8.84 -4.73
C ASN A 182 6.80 7.46 -5.27
N TYR A 183 8.04 7.04 -5.00
CA TYR A 183 8.54 5.71 -5.37
C TYR A 183 9.55 5.17 -4.34
N PRO A 184 9.86 3.86 -4.36
CA PRO A 184 10.79 3.26 -3.40
C PRO A 184 12.13 4.00 -3.32
N GLY A 185 12.59 4.32 -2.12
CA GLY A 185 13.86 5.03 -1.88
C GLY A 185 13.80 6.56 -1.93
N THR A 186 12.67 7.14 -2.35
CA THR A 186 12.49 8.62 -2.43
C THR A 186 11.12 9.06 -1.96
N VAL A 187 10.62 8.45 -0.88
CA VAL A 187 9.29 8.76 -0.36
C VAL A 187 9.30 10.01 0.49
N ARG A 188 8.41 10.96 0.18
CA ARG A 188 8.10 12.12 1.03
C ARG A 188 6.64 12.01 1.46
N LEU A 189 6.42 11.67 2.74
CA LEU A 189 5.07 11.49 3.28
C LEU A 189 4.41 12.83 3.56
N GLY A 190 3.17 13.01 3.10
CA GLY A 190 2.36 14.19 3.34
C GLY A 190 2.70 15.40 2.46
N THR A 191 3.22 15.16 1.27
CA THR A 191 3.46 16.21 0.26
C THR A 191 2.59 16.00 -0.95
#